data_fb5b6c505b5fc6360018dfdfc66b5e6f
#
_entry.id   fb5b6c505b5fc6360018dfdfc66b5e6f
#
_cell.length_a   1.000
_cell.length_b   1.000
_cell.length_c   1.000
_cell.angle_alpha   90.00
_cell.angle_beta   90.00
_cell.angle_gamma   90.00
#
_symmetry.space_group_name_H-M   'P 1'
#
loop_
_entity.id
_entity.type
_entity.pdbx_description
1 polymer ?
#
loop_
_entity_poly.entity_id
_entity_poly.type
_entity_poly.pdbx_seq_one_letter_code
_entity_poly.pdbx_strand_id
1 'polypeptide(L)'
;MLRFNASGSVARCRRRTGAELLRLFLRLFLRLFALLFGVMSFQARASVGLSEIAATALDGPITLYDPSSAAAQPLKRRSFTLNLAAQGTPVRGNGRLVVLSHGSGGSPWVHADLARSLVEAGFVVAMPEHRGDNYKHDGSPGPDSWTQRPAEVSRAIDAVGRDARFAPLLNLDRVGMFGMSAGGHTALSLAGGQWSPAGFARHCEAHLAQDFQTCVGLITHLTGGAFDGLKQWVALAVIRKRFDDTTMKAHTDPRIAAVVAGVPLAADFDMATLAAPRVPLGLVTAQQDRWLVPRFHSDRVLAVCKPCEHVADLPSGGHGALLSPLPPGFTGLLGELLNDPPGFERSVLPEVDRKITAFFSRHLLDREGLR
;
A
#
# COMPACT_ATOMS: atom_id res chain seq x y z
N MET A 1 51.75 57.05 -67.66
CA MET A 1 52.40 55.74 -67.66
C MET A 1 52.16 55.08 -66.31
N LEU A 2 51.19 54.23 -66.26
CA LEU A 2 50.78 53.49 -65.03
C LEU A 2 50.94 52.00 -65.29
N ARG A 3 51.83 51.33 -64.55
CA ARG A 3 52.10 49.90 -64.63
C ARG A 3 51.20 49.25 -63.55
N PHE A 4 50.31 48.37 -63.94
CA PHE A 4 49.64 47.44 -63.08
C PHE A 4 50.48 46.18 -62.88
N ASN A 5 50.71 45.81 -61.64
CA ASN A 5 51.28 44.50 -61.27
C ASN A 5 50.21 43.65 -60.67
N ALA A 6 49.84 42.58 -61.39
CA ALA A 6 48.91 41.57 -60.94
C ALA A 6 49.68 40.37 -60.38
N SER A 7 49.68 40.17 -59.09
CA SER A 7 50.16 38.92 -58.43
C SER A 7 49.01 38.00 -58.16
N GLY A 8 48.83 36.96 -58.99
CA GLY A 8 47.85 35.92 -58.79
C GLY A 8 48.30 34.92 -57.76
N SER A 9 47.59 34.79 -56.67
CA SER A 9 47.76 33.75 -55.67
C SER A 9 46.96 32.51 -56.12
N VAL A 10 47.67 31.45 -56.50
CA VAL A 10 47.09 30.15 -56.82
C VAL A 10 46.89 29.33 -55.53
N ALA A 11 45.63 29.26 -55.06
CA ALA A 11 45.26 28.36 -53.97
C ALA A 11 45.36 26.89 -54.39
N ARG A 12 46.37 26.18 -53.86
CA ARG A 12 46.52 24.72 -54.06
C ARG A 12 45.42 23.97 -53.32
N CYS A 13 44.42 23.48 -54.04
CA CYS A 13 43.44 22.51 -53.54
C CYS A 13 44.14 21.17 -53.25
N ARG A 14 44.43 20.89 -52.01
CA ARG A 14 45.03 19.62 -51.57
C ARG A 14 43.95 18.53 -51.67
N ARG A 15 43.98 17.68 -52.70
CA ARG A 15 43.14 16.48 -52.81
C ARG A 15 43.51 15.54 -51.66
N ARG A 16 42.57 15.35 -50.70
CA ARG A 16 42.76 14.34 -49.64
C ARG A 16 42.81 12.96 -50.28
N THR A 17 43.85 12.19 -49.93
CA THR A 17 44.03 10.84 -50.44
C THR A 17 42.92 9.93 -49.87
N GLY A 18 42.49 8.89 -50.66
CA GLY A 18 41.41 7.97 -50.22
C GLY A 18 41.65 7.31 -48.86
N ALA A 19 42.93 7.20 -48.44
CA ALA A 19 43.32 6.71 -47.13
C ALA A 19 42.94 7.65 -45.96
N GLU A 20 42.96 8.97 -46.18
CA GLU A 20 42.53 9.94 -45.16
C GLU A 20 41.02 9.99 -45.02
N LEU A 21 40.29 9.89 -46.09
CA LEU A 21 38.83 9.77 -46.10
C LEU A 21 38.35 8.51 -45.40
N LEU A 22 39.01 7.37 -45.65
CA LEU A 22 38.69 6.08 -45.01
C LEU A 22 38.95 6.14 -43.50
N ARG A 23 40.05 6.76 -43.06
CA ARG A 23 40.36 6.96 -41.64
C ARG A 23 39.37 7.90 -40.93
N LEU A 24 38.90 8.93 -41.61
CA LEU A 24 37.88 9.84 -41.09
C LEU A 24 36.53 9.13 -40.95
N PHE A 25 36.14 8.35 -41.92
CA PHE A 25 34.91 7.55 -41.92
C PHE A 25 34.95 6.49 -40.83
N LEU A 26 36.05 5.79 -40.64
CA LEU A 26 36.23 4.78 -39.59
C LEU A 26 36.17 5.42 -38.19
N ARG A 27 36.78 6.61 -38.01
CA ARG A 27 36.69 7.35 -36.73
C ARG A 27 35.30 7.90 -36.43
N LEU A 28 34.55 8.35 -37.45
CA LEU A 28 33.16 8.77 -37.30
C LEU A 28 32.25 7.57 -36.96
N PHE A 29 32.45 6.45 -37.67
CA PHE A 29 31.70 5.22 -37.44
C PHE A 29 31.93 4.65 -36.03
N LEU A 30 33.18 4.59 -35.57
CA LEU A 30 33.53 4.15 -34.22
C LEU A 30 32.96 5.10 -33.14
N ARG A 31 32.93 6.42 -33.38
CA ARG A 31 32.31 7.38 -32.47
C ARG A 31 30.79 7.27 -32.44
N LEU A 32 30.13 7.09 -33.58
CA LEU A 32 28.68 6.83 -33.65
C LEU A 32 28.33 5.48 -32.99
N PHE A 33 29.16 4.46 -33.22
CA PHE A 33 28.97 3.13 -32.60
C PHE A 33 29.17 3.19 -31.10
N ALA A 34 30.16 3.91 -30.60
CA ALA A 34 30.37 4.16 -29.17
C ALA A 34 29.24 5.00 -28.54
N LEU A 35 28.67 5.96 -29.28
CA LEU A 35 27.50 6.73 -28.84
C LEU A 35 26.21 5.89 -28.82
N LEU A 36 26.00 5.02 -29.79
CA LEU A 36 24.85 4.11 -29.87
C LEU A 36 24.92 2.99 -28.82
N PHE A 37 26.09 2.47 -28.49
CA PHE A 37 26.27 1.46 -27.45
C PHE A 37 26.44 2.07 -26.03
N GLY A 38 26.84 3.33 -25.91
CA GLY A 38 26.99 4.04 -24.63
C GLY A 38 25.66 4.49 -23.99
N VAL A 39 24.53 4.41 -24.71
CA VAL A 39 23.20 4.86 -24.23
C VAL A 39 22.26 3.71 -23.84
N MET A 40 22.61 2.46 -24.12
CA MET A 40 21.92 1.31 -23.53
C MET A 40 22.51 0.99 -22.15
N SER A 41 22.44 1.94 -21.22
CA SER A 41 22.38 1.58 -19.81
C SER A 41 21.06 0.86 -19.61
N PHE A 42 21.06 -0.47 -19.74
CA PHE A 42 20.03 -1.30 -19.15
C PHE A 42 20.07 -0.96 -17.65
N GLN A 43 19.24 -0.03 -17.23
CA GLN A 43 18.86 0.06 -15.83
C GLN A 43 18.15 -1.27 -15.56
N ALA A 44 18.90 -2.25 -15.09
CA ALA A 44 18.30 -3.45 -14.54
C ALA A 44 17.29 -2.97 -13.49
N ARG A 45 16.01 -3.09 -13.79
CA ARG A 45 14.98 -2.78 -12.80
C ARG A 45 15.29 -3.62 -11.57
N ALA A 46 15.45 -2.95 -10.44
CA ALA A 46 15.65 -3.65 -9.17
C ALA A 46 14.50 -4.65 -9.01
N SER A 47 14.84 -5.88 -8.68
CA SER A 47 13.83 -6.89 -8.35
C SER A 47 13.24 -6.61 -6.99
N VAL A 48 12.13 -7.27 -6.67
CA VAL A 48 11.52 -7.17 -5.35
C VAL A 48 12.25 -8.11 -4.38
N GLY A 49 13.00 -7.54 -3.44
CA GLY A 49 13.63 -8.23 -2.34
C GLY A 49 12.61 -8.67 -1.29
N LEU A 50 12.98 -9.70 -0.52
CA LEU A 50 12.23 -10.16 0.64
C LEU A 50 13.18 -10.26 1.84
N SER A 51 12.86 -9.50 2.87
CA SER A 51 13.54 -9.55 4.17
C SER A 51 12.52 -9.73 5.29
N GLU A 52 12.97 -10.11 6.46
CA GLU A 52 12.13 -10.22 7.66
C GLU A 52 12.87 -9.64 8.86
N ILE A 53 12.14 -8.91 9.71
CA ILE A 53 12.55 -8.55 11.07
C ILE A 53 11.78 -9.48 12.01
N ALA A 54 12.50 -10.15 12.91
CA ALA A 54 11.92 -11.13 13.81
C ALA A 54 10.91 -10.51 14.78
N ALA A 55 9.95 -11.32 15.22
CA ALA A 55 9.00 -10.97 16.26
C ALA A 55 9.71 -10.62 17.58
N THR A 56 9.07 -9.78 18.36
CA THR A 56 9.48 -9.43 19.73
C THR A 56 8.46 -9.94 20.75
N ALA A 57 8.68 -9.65 22.03
CA ALA A 57 7.69 -9.96 23.06
C ALA A 57 6.38 -9.16 22.88
N LEU A 58 6.44 -7.98 22.23
CA LEU A 58 5.30 -7.07 22.03
C LEU A 58 4.70 -7.14 20.63
N ASP A 59 5.50 -7.45 19.62
CA ASP A 59 5.13 -7.31 18.22
C ASP A 59 5.37 -8.61 17.44
N GLY A 60 4.53 -8.87 16.45
CA GLY A 60 4.74 -9.92 15.46
C GLY A 60 5.94 -9.63 14.54
N PRO A 61 6.33 -10.58 13.66
CA PRO A 61 7.39 -10.35 12.69
C PRO A 61 6.95 -9.30 11.67
N ILE A 62 7.95 -8.63 11.07
CA ILE A 62 7.71 -7.64 9.98
C ILE A 62 8.27 -8.23 8.70
N THR A 63 7.41 -8.47 7.73
CA THR A 63 7.83 -8.79 6.36
C THR A 63 8.20 -7.51 5.64
N LEU A 64 9.36 -7.49 4.97
CA LEU A 64 9.84 -6.32 4.22
C LEU A 64 9.98 -6.68 2.75
N TYR A 65 9.46 -5.81 1.89
CA TYR A 65 9.78 -5.79 0.48
C TYR A 65 10.62 -4.56 0.17
N ASP A 66 11.67 -4.75 -0.63
CA ASP A 66 12.66 -3.71 -0.91
C ASP A 66 13.19 -3.79 -2.35
N PRO A 67 13.69 -2.70 -2.92
CA PRO A 67 14.48 -2.77 -4.14
C PRO A 67 15.72 -3.63 -3.91
N SER A 68 15.93 -4.67 -4.72
CA SER A 68 17.03 -5.62 -4.59
C SER A 68 17.86 -5.75 -5.84
N SER A 69 19.18 -5.93 -5.70
CA SER A 69 20.09 -6.22 -6.81
C SER A 69 20.07 -7.68 -7.25
N ALA A 70 19.53 -8.59 -6.43
CA ALA A 70 19.47 -10.01 -6.75
C ALA A 70 18.29 -10.34 -7.65
N ALA A 71 18.39 -11.37 -8.47
CA ALA A 71 17.30 -11.84 -9.31
C ALA A 71 16.17 -12.46 -8.49
N ALA A 72 14.93 -12.08 -8.78
CA ALA A 72 13.76 -12.69 -8.18
C ALA A 72 13.57 -14.13 -8.66
N GLN A 73 13.12 -15.01 -7.77
CA GLN A 73 12.80 -16.39 -8.03
C GLN A 73 11.41 -16.74 -7.48
N PRO A 74 10.72 -17.74 -8.06
CA PRO A 74 9.48 -18.23 -7.51
C PRO A 74 9.66 -18.73 -6.08
N LEU A 75 8.94 -18.14 -5.14
CA LEU A 75 8.98 -18.47 -3.72
C LEU A 75 7.59 -18.85 -3.25
N LYS A 76 7.46 -20.08 -2.74
CA LYS A 76 6.19 -20.55 -2.17
C LYS A 76 6.04 -20.06 -0.72
N ARG A 77 4.92 -19.41 -0.44
CA ARG A 77 4.49 -18.98 0.90
C ARG A 77 3.06 -19.43 1.13
N ARG A 78 2.87 -20.56 1.82
CA ARG A 78 1.58 -21.23 1.99
C ARG A 78 0.89 -21.46 0.61
N SER A 79 -0.29 -20.89 0.39
CA SER A 79 -1.02 -20.97 -0.89
C SER A 79 -0.55 -19.96 -1.94
N PHE A 80 0.41 -19.08 -1.62
CA PHE A 80 0.94 -18.10 -2.55
C PHE A 80 2.23 -18.58 -3.21
N THR A 81 2.39 -18.27 -4.50
CA THR A 81 3.66 -18.34 -5.21
C THR A 81 4.03 -16.92 -5.63
N LEU A 82 5.07 -16.37 -5.01
CA LEU A 82 5.51 -15.00 -5.18
C LEU A 82 6.87 -14.98 -5.88
N ASN A 83 7.11 -14.04 -6.78
CA ASN A 83 8.40 -13.90 -7.45
C ASN A 83 9.24 -12.85 -6.71
N LEU A 84 10.16 -13.30 -5.83
CA LEU A 84 10.90 -12.47 -4.87
C LEU A 84 12.37 -12.86 -4.79
N ALA A 85 13.24 -11.89 -4.51
CA ALA A 85 14.66 -12.09 -4.22
C ALA A 85 14.85 -12.31 -2.71
N ALA A 86 14.61 -13.54 -2.23
CA ALA A 86 14.58 -13.88 -0.80
C ALA A 86 15.92 -13.73 -0.06
N GLN A 87 17.04 -13.61 -0.77
CA GLN A 87 18.38 -13.43 -0.18
C GLN A 87 19.11 -12.26 -0.83
N GLY A 88 18.36 -11.35 -1.45
CA GLY A 88 18.92 -10.17 -2.08
C GLY A 88 19.36 -9.13 -1.05
N THR A 89 20.46 -8.45 -1.34
CA THR A 89 20.85 -7.28 -0.56
C THR A 89 19.94 -6.12 -0.92
N PRO A 90 19.30 -5.45 0.05
CA PRO A 90 18.55 -4.25 -0.20
C PRO A 90 19.44 -3.16 -0.85
N VAL A 91 18.91 -2.49 -1.85
CA VAL A 91 19.58 -1.35 -2.50
C VAL A 91 18.76 -0.08 -2.30
N ARG A 92 19.43 1.06 -2.41
CA ARG A 92 18.77 2.35 -2.24
C ARG A 92 17.77 2.57 -3.39
N GLY A 93 16.51 2.76 -3.02
CA GLY A 93 15.45 3.24 -3.90
C GLY A 93 15.25 4.74 -3.75
N ASN A 94 14.00 5.16 -3.56
CA ASN A 94 13.64 6.57 -3.32
C ASN A 94 13.89 7.05 -1.87
N GLY A 95 14.35 6.18 -0.98
CA GLY A 95 14.68 6.49 0.41
C GLY A 95 13.48 6.62 1.35
N ARG A 96 12.28 6.22 0.94
CA ARG A 96 11.06 6.32 1.76
C ARG A 96 10.48 4.95 2.10
N LEU A 97 9.80 4.90 3.25
CA LEU A 97 9.10 3.71 3.76
C LEU A 97 7.60 3.88 3.58
N VAL A 98 6.92 2.80 3.20
CA VAL A 98 5.46 2.67 3.31
C VAL A 98 5.15 1.46 4.20
N VAL A 99 4.28 1.63 5.20
CA VAL A 99 3.81 0.52 6.04
C VAL A 99 2.44 0.05 5.54
N LEU A 100 2.27 -1.26 5.36
CA LEU A 100 0.98 -1.86 5.00
C LEU A 100 0.41 -2.65 6.19
N SER A 101 -0.81 -2.31 6.61
CA SER A 101 -1.54 -2.99 7.68
C SER A 101 -2.66 -3.84 7.10
N HIS A 102 -2.59 -5.16 7.33
CA HIS A 102 -3.58 -6.11 6.83
C HIS A 102 -4.91 -6.06 7.61
N GLY A 103 -5.98 -6.61 7.03
CA GLY A 103 -7.28 -6.78 7.67
C GLY A 103 -7.23 -7.74 8.85
N SER A 104 -8.35 -7.87 9.60
CA SER A 104 -8.48 -8.81 10.70
C SER A 104 -8.26 -10.25 10.20
N GLY A 105 -7.50 -11.05 10.96
CA GLY A 105 -7.12 -12.41 10.59
C GLY A 105 -6.23 -12.50 9.34
N GLY A 106 -5.73 -11.38 8.80
CA GLY A 106 -4.98 -11.32 7.56
C GLY A 106 -3.50 -11.66 7.69
N SER A 107 -2.79 -11.57 6.57
CA SER A 107 -1.36 -11.81 6.47
C SER A 107 -0.70 -10.76 5.56
N PRO A 108 0.63 -10.58 5.62
CA PRO A 108 1.34 -9.69 4.69
C PRO A 108 1.20 -10.12 3.21
N TRP A 109 1.01 -11.41 2.94
CA TRP A 109 1.02 -11.95 1.59
C TRP A 109 -0.16 -11.50 0.72
N VAL A 110 -1.29 -11.13 1.33
CA VAL A 110 -2.49 -10.66 0.61
C VAL A 110 -2.36 -9.24 0.05
N HIS A 111 -1.26 -8.54 0.32
CA HIS A 111 -0.93 -7.23 -0.22
C HIS A 111 0.38 -7.25 -1.04
N ALA A 112 0.81 -8.44 -1.48
CA ALA A 112 2.09 -8.60 -2.17
C ALA A 112 2.16 -7.85 -3.51
N ASP A 113 1.04 -7.71 -4.23
CA ASP A 113 1.03 -7.00 -5.52
C ASP A 113 1.10 -5.47 -5.32
N LEU A 114 0.38 -4.92 -4.36
CA LEU A 114 0.54 -3.50 -3.98
C LEU A 114 1.97 -3.24 -3.47
N ALA A 115 2.51 -4.12 -2.61
CA ALA A 115 3.87 -3.99 -2.10
C ALA A 115 4.89 -4.01 -3.25
N ARG A 116 4.69 -4.87 -4.26
CA ARG A 116 5.49 -4.88 -5.49
C ARG A 116 5.42 -3.55 -6.23
N SER A 117 4.21 -3.02 -6.47
CA SER A 117 4.01 -1.73 -7.14
C SER A 117 4.77 -0.59 -6.45
N LEU A 118 4.74 -0.57 -5.13
CA LEU A 118 5.48 0.40 -4.31
C LEU A 118 6.99 0.22 -4.43
N VAL A 119 7.50 -1.03 -4.39
CA VAL A 119 8.93 -1.31 -4.54
C VAL A 119 9.42 -0.94 -5.94
N GLU A 120 8.63 -1.19 -6.98
CA GLU A 120 8.95 -0.79 -8.36
C GLU A 120 9.04 0.74 -8.52
N ALA A 121 8.36 1.50 -7.65
CA ALA A 121 8.50 2.96 -7.52
C ALA A 121 9.64 3.39 -6.56
N GLY A 122 10.41 2.43 -6.04
CA GLY A 122 11.60 2.65 -5.21
C GLY A 122 11.34 2.73 -3.71
N PHE A 123 10.13 2.52 -3.22
CA PHE A 123 9.83 2.46 -1.79
C PHE A 123 10.36 1.17 -1.15
N VAL A 124 10.71 1.24 0.13
CA VAL A 124 10.75 0.07 0.99
C VAL A 124 9.36 -0.09 1.61
N VAL A 125 8.88 -1.33 1.70
CA VAL A 125 7.55 -1.64 2.22
C VAL A 125 7.68 -2.52 3.45
N ALA A 126 7.09 -2.11 4.59
CA ALA A 126 7.03 -2.90 5.81
C ALA A 126 5.61 -3.39 6.07
N MET A 127 5.46 -4.66 6.31
CA MET A 127 4.17 -5.33 6.54
C MET A 127 4.22 -6.04 7.90
N PRO A 128 3.89 -5.36 9.01
CA PRO A 128 3.84 -5.98 10.32
C PRO A 128 2.71 -7.02 10.38
N GLU A 129 2.97 -8.16 11.01
CA GLU A 129 1.96 -9.13 11.37
C GLU A 129 1.39 -8.73 12.75
N HIS A 130 0.15 -8.29 12.78
CA HIS A 130 -0.47 -7.76 14.01
C HIS A 130 -0.69 -8.84 15.05
N ARG A 131 -0.23 -8.59 16.26
CA ARG A 131 -0.31 -9.56 17.35
C ARG A 131 -1.76 -9.80 17.77
N GLY A 132 -2.14 -11.10 17.89
CA GLY A 132 -3.47 -11.51 18.34
C GLY A 132 -4.60 -11.34 17.33
N ASP A 133 -4.29 -10.76 16.13
CA ASP A 133 -5.28 -10.56 15.07
C ASP A 133 -4.65 -10.74 13.68
N ASN A 134 -4.14 -11.94 13.44
CA ASN A 134 -3.50 -12.35 12.20
C ASN A 134 -3.88 -13.80 11.86
N TYR A 135 -3.49 -14.27 10.68
CA TYR A 135 -3.82 -15.59 10.14
C TYR A 135 -3.31 -16.80 10.94
N LYS A 136 -2.46 -16.59 11.94
CA LYS A 136 -1.97 -17.63 12.88
C LYS A 136 -2.68 -17.53 14.22
N HIS A 137 -3.04 -16.33 14.62
CA HIS A 137 -3.60 -15.99 15.92
C HIS A 137 -4.68 -14.93 15.75
N ASP A 138 -5.95 -15.35 15.86
CA ASP A 138 -7.15 -14.51 15.71
C ASP A 138 -7.92 -14.39 17.05
N GLY A 139 -7.24 -14.56 18.17
CA GLY A 139 -7.86 -14.61 19.49
C GLY A 139 -8.34 -13.26 20.05
N SER A 140 -7.92 -12.14 19.45
CA SER A 140 -8.22 -10.78 19.96
C SER A 140 -8.65 -9.80 18.87
N PRO A 141 -9.57 -10.16 17.94
CA PRO A 141 -10.10 -9.21 16.98
C PRO A 141 -10.98 -8.17 17.67
N GLY A 142 -11.19 -7.01 17.02
CA GLY A 142 -12.06 -5.96 17.53
C GLY A 142 -11.32 -4.92 18.36
N PRO A 143 -11.91 -4.33 19.42
CA PRO A 143 -11.43 -3.11 20.05
C PRO A 143 -10.01 -3.23 20.61
N ASP A 144 -9.62 -4.41 21.09
CA ASP A 144 -8.26 -4.64 21.61
C ASP A 144 -7.21 -4.54 20.50
N SER A 145 -7.44 -5.23 19.39
CA SER A 145 -6.60 -5.14 18.20
C SER A 145 -6.59 -3.72 17.63
N TRP A 146 -7.74 -3.10 17.46
CA TRP A 146 -7.85 -1.75 16.91
C TRP A 146 -7.08 -0.71 17.74
N THR A 147 -7.06 -0.88 19.06
CA THR A 147 -6.28 -0.02 19.98
C THR A 147 -4.77 -0.24 19.82
N GLN A 148 -4.33 -1.48 19.61
CA GLN A 148 -2.90 -1.84 19.59
C GLN A 148 -2.22 -1.56 18.26
N ARG A 149 -2.89 -1.80 17.13
CA ARG A 149 -2.33 -1.74 15.77
C ARG A 149 -1.66 -0.40 15.40
N PRO A 150 -2.20 0.78 15.73
CA PRO A 150 -1.51 2.03 15.43
C PRO A 150 -0.13 2.13 16.11
N ALA A 151 -0.01 1.66 17.36
CA ALA A 151 1.26 1.61 18.07
C ALA A 151 2.21 0.53 17.52
N GLU A 152 1.69 -0.62 17.05
CA GLU A 152 2.48 -1.64 16.35
C GLU A 152 3.07 -1.08 15.04
N VAL A 153 2.32 -0.26 14.29
CA VAL A 153 2.84 0.44 13.11
C VAL A 153 3.99 1.39 13.49
N SER A 154 3.83 2.18 14.55
CA SER A 154 4.90 3.07 15.03
C SER A 154 6.16 2.28 15.42
N ARG A 155 6.00 1.16 16.14
CA ARG A 155 7.13 0.28 16.51
C ARG A 155 7.74 -0.45 15.30
N ALA A 156 6.95 -0.76 14.27
CA ALA A 156 7.48 -1.31 13.02
C ALA A 156 8.40 -0.29 12.30
N ILE A 157 8.02 0.99 12.26
CA ILE A 157 8.89 2.07 11.75
C ILE A 157 10.19 2.14 12.56
N ASP A 158 10.11 2.05 13.89
CA ASP A 158 11.29 2.04 14.77
C ASP A 158 12.19 0.81 14.50
N ALA A 159 11.60 -0.37 14.31
CA ALA A 159 12.33 -1.59 14.04
C ALA A 159 13.09 -1.53 12.71
N VAL A 160 12.44 -1.00 11.66
CA VAL A 160 13.09 -0.77 10.35
C VAL A 160 14.22 0.25 10.48
N GLY A 161 14.02 1.33 11.25
CA GLY A 161 15.04 2.36 11.48
C GLY A 161 16.27 1.87 12.27
N ARG A 162 16.12 0.79 13.05
CA ARG A 162 17.24 0.16 13.78
C ARG A 162 17.89 -0.99 13.02
N ASP A 163 17.27 -1.51 11.97
CA ASP A 163 17.82 -2.61 11.18
C ASP A 163 19.00 -2.11 10.32
N ALA A 164 20.18 -2.70 10.51
CA ALA A 164 21.40 -2.28 9.84
C ALA A 164 21.36 -2.38 8.31
N ARG A 165 20.45 -3.18 7.75
CA ARG A 165 20.25 -3.32 6.30
C ARG A 165 19.50 -2.14 5.72
N PHE A 166 18.55 -1.55 6.49
CA PHE A 166 17.61 -0.53 6.02
C PHE A 166 17.91 0.88 6.53
N ALA A 167 18.43 1.00 7.77
CA ALA A 167 18.74 2.31 8.37
C ALA A 167 19.56 3.25 7.46
N PRO A 168 20.63 2.81 6.76
CA PRO A 168 21.42 3.69 5.89
C PRO A 168 20.72 4.01 4.56
N LEU A 169 19.64 3.30 4.22
CA LEU A 169 18.93 3.44 2.94
C LEU A 169 17.73 4.39 3.03
N LEU A 170 17.20 4.64 4.24
CA LEU A 170 15.92 5.29 4.47
C LEU A 170 16.06 6.61 5.22
N ASN A 171 15.21 7.55 4.86
CA ASN A 171 14.88 8.70 5.69
C ASN A 171 13.44 8.51 6.18
N LEU A 172 13.27 8.34 7.49
CA LEU A 172 12.00 8.01 8.14
C LEU A 172 11.25 9.25 8.67
N ASP A 173 11.61 10.45 8.27
CA ASP A 173 10.90 11.69 8.59
C ASP A 173 9.53 11.79 7.91
N ARG A 174 9.34 11.06 6.80
CA ARG A 174 8.10 11.01 6.00
C ARG A 174 7.81 9.58 5.57
N VAL A 175 6.89 8.92 6.27
CA VAL A 175 6.47 7.53 6.08
C VAL A 175 5.05 7.50 5.54
N GLY A 176 4.78 6.62 4.57
CA GLY A 176 3.44 6.32 4.09
C GLY A 176 2.78 5.22 4.90
N MET A 177 1.47 5.27 5.00
CA MET A 177 0.67 4.24 5.64
C MET A 177 -0.50 3.82 4.76
N PHE A 178 -0.57 2.54 4.41
CA PHE A 178 -1.75 1.93 3.79
C PHE A 178 -2.36 0.93 4.76
N GLY A 179 -3.69 0.84 4.79
CA GLY A 179 -4.37 -0.22 5.52
C GLY A 179 -5.71 -0.59 4.89
N MET A 180 -6.09 -1.88 5.00
CA MET A 180 -7.34 -2.40 4.50
C MET A 180 -8.20 -2.95 5.63
N SER A 181 -9.52 -2.74 5.60
CA SER A 181 -10.46 -3.27 6.60
C SER A 181 -10.09 -2.82 8.02
N ALA A 182 -9.77 -3.71 8.95
CA ALA A 182 -9.21 -3.36 10.26
C ALA A 182 -7.87 -2.60 10.14
N GLY A 183 -7.05 -2.90 9.11
CA GLY A 183 -5.88 -2.08 8.76
C GLY A 183 -6.29 -0.68 8.27
N GLY A 184 -7.43 -0.55 7.59
CA GLY A 184 -8.02 0.73 7.21
C GLY A 184 -8.44 1.56 8.43
N HIS A 185 -8.98 0.93 9.45
CA HIS A 185 -9.23 1.55 10.76
C HIS A 185 -7.93 2.08 11.38
N THR A 186 -6.86 1.27 11.35
CA THR A 186 -5.51 1.68 11.78
C THR A 186 -5.01 2.90 11.00
N ALA A 187 -5.23 2.90 9.68
CA ALA A 187 -4.87 4.01 8.80
C ALA A 187 -5.63 5.30 9.15
N LEU A 188 -6.95 5.22 9.36
CA LEU A 188 -7.76 6.36 9.78
C LEU A 188 -7.34 6.90 11.15
N SER A 189 -7.00 6.03 12.11
CA SER A 189 -6.47 6.43 13.42
C SER A 189 -5.16 7.22 13.28
N LEU A 190 -4.22 6.72 12.46
CA LEU A 190 -2.93 7.39 12.19
C LEU A 190 -3.09 8.70 11.41
N ALA A 191 -4.17 8.84 10.63
CA ALA A 191 -4.54 10.10 9.97
C ALA A 191 -5.09 11.16 10.95
N GLY A 192 -5.34 10.79 12.22
CA GLY A 192 -5.84 11.68 13.25
C GLY A 192 -7.30 11.44 13.66
N GLY A 193 -7.95 10.41 13.10
CA GLY A 193 -9.28 9.99 13.50
C GLY A 193 -9.32 9.52 14.96
N GLN A 194 -10.38 9.87 15.66
CA GLN A 194 -10.66 9.42 17.02
C GLN A 194 -11.90 8.53 17.03
N TRP A 195 -11.87 7.50 17.84
CA TRP A 195 -12.94 6.49 17.90
C TRP A 195 -13.13 5.97 19.32
N SER A 196 -14.24 5.28 19.57
CA SER A 196 -14.44 4.60 20.84
C SER A 196 -15.17 3.27 20.65
N PRO A 197 -14.90 2.26 21.49
CA PRO A 197 -15.70 1.03 21.48
C PRO A 197 -17.21 1.32 21.60
N ALA A 198 -17.62 2.22 22.47
CA ALA A 198 -19.03 2.61 22.59
C ALA A 198 -19.59 3.28 21.30
N GLY A 199 -18.73 3.87 20.46
CA GLY A 199 -19.11 4.35 19.13
C GLY A 199 -19.57 3.21 18.24
N PHE A 200 -18.83 2.10 18.24
CA PHE A 200 -19.20 0.88 17.53
C PHE A 200 -20.51 0.27 18.05
N ALA A 201 -20.68 0.18 19.37
CA ALA A 201 -21.92 -0.32 19.96
C ALA A 201 -23.14 0.53 19.50
N ARG A 202 -23.03 1.86 19.54
CA ARG A 202 -24.10 2.76 19.06
C ARG A 202 -24.42 2.56 17.59
N HIS A 203 -23.39 2.38 16.75
CA HIS A 203 -23.58 2.07 15.33
C HIS A 203 -24.39 0.77 15.16
N CYS A 204 -23.99 -0.30 15.84
CA CYS A 204 -24.67 -1.59 15.75
C CYS A 204 -26.10 -1.54 16.32
N GLU A 205 -26.34 -0.78 17.36
CA GLU A 205 -27.70 -0.56 17.88
C GLU A 205 -28.61 0.12 16.85
N ALA A 206 -28.08 1.10 16.14
CA ALA A 206 -28.85 1.86 15.15
C ALA A 206 -29.03 1.13 13.80
N HIS A 207 -28.05 0.31 13.41
CA HIS A 207 -27.94 -0.20 12.03
C HIS A 207 -27.77 -1.72 11.92
N LEU A 208 -28.02 -2.50 12.98
CA LEU A 208 -27.74 -3.93 13.03
C LEU A 208 -28.26 -4.72 11.82
N ALA A 209 -29.51 -4.50 11.43
CA ALA A 209 -30.11 -5.23 10.31
C ALA A 209 -29.51 -4.85 8.94
N GLN A 210 -28.90 -3.69 8.84
CA GLN A 210 -28.41 -3.12 7.57
C GLN A 210 -26.88 -3.28 7.41
N ASP A 211 -26.18 -3.53 8.52
CA ASP A 211 -24.72 -3.66 8.60
C ASP A 211 -24.35 -4.79 9.57
N PHE A 212 -25.05 -5.91 9.44
CA PHE A 212 -24.98 -7.02 10.40
C PHE A 212 -23.60 -7.63 10.48
N GLN A 213 -22.94 -7.81 9.34
CA GLN A 213 -21.63 -8.46 9.29
C GLN A 213 -20.53 -7.60 9.91
N THR A 214 -20.60 -6.27 9.80
CA THR A 214 -19.74 -5.36 10.57
C THR A 214 -19.82 -5.66 12.07
N CYS A 215 -21.04 -5.86 12.57
CA CYS A 215 -21.31 -5.99 14.00
C CYS A 215 -20.98 -7.37 14.58
N VAL A 216 -21.08 -8.44 13.78
CA VAL A 216 -20.90 -9.81 14.26
C VAL A 216 -19.71 -10.55 13.66
N GLY A 217 -19.08 -9.98 12.62
CA GLY A 217 -17.96 -10.61 11.92
C GLY A 217 -18.32 -11.97 11.34
N LEU A 218 -17.42 -12.94 11.47
CA LEU A 218 -17.54 -14.31 10.96
C LEU A 218 -18.35 -15.25 11.87
N ILE A 219 -19.00 -14.76 12.93
CA ILE A 219 -19.68 -15.62 13.91
C ILE A 219 -20.96 -16.20 13.32
N THR A 220 -21.75 -15.39 12.62
CA THR A 220 -23.04 -15.80 12.02
C THR A 220 -23.46 -14.81 10.94
N HIS A 221 -24.51 -15.14 10.19
CA HIS A 221 -25.17 -14.23 9.23
C HIS A 221 -26.70 -14.31 9.34
N LEU A 222 -27.36 -13.30 8.82
CA LEU A 222 -28.82 -13.31 8.68
C LEU A 222 -29.20 -14.17 7.46
N THR A 223 -30.18 -15.04 7.63
CA THR A 223 -30.62 -15.98 6.58
C THR A 223 -32.05 -15.69 6.05
N GLY A 224 -32.73 -14.67 6.57
CA GLY A 224 -34.16 -14.42 6.34
C GLY A 224 -35.08 -15.37 7.11
N GLY A 225 -34.51 -16.18 8.04
CA GLY A 225 -35.24 -17.21 8.78
C GLY A 225 -35.79 -16.72 10.12
N ALA A 226 -36.62 -17.59 10.73
CA ALA A 226 -37.31 -17.30 12.01
C ALA A 226 -36.35 -16.99 13.18
N PHE A 227 -35.10 -17.44 13.12
CA PHE A 227 -34.13 -17.23 14.17
C PHE A 227 -33.31 -15.91 14.04
N ASP A 228 -33.47 -15.14 12.98
CA ASP A 228 -32.68 -13.93 12.77
C ASP A 228 -32.95 -12.87 13.83
N GLY A 229 -34.20 -12.77 14.35
CA GLY A 229 -34.50 -11.90 15.47
C GLY A 229 -33.75 -12.30 16.76
N LEU A 230 -33.64 -13.61 17.03
CA LEU A 230 -32.85 -14.10 18.17
C LEU A 230 -31.36 -13.83 17.97
N LYS A 231 -30.81 -14.03 16.77
CA LYS A 231 -29.40 -13.71 16.46
C LYS A 231 -29.13 -12.23 16.71
N GLN A 232 -29.98 -11.34 16.23
CA GLN A 232 -29.85 -9.88 16.43
C GLN A 232 -29.91 -9.51 17.91
N TRP A 233 -30.82 -10.08 18.67
CA TRP A 233 -30.95 -9.83 20.10
C TRP A 233 -29.69 -10.27 20.87
N VAL A 234 -29.20 -11.51 20.61
CA VAL A 234 -27.96 -12.02 21.22
C VAL A 234 -26.75 -11.13 20.82
N ALA A 235 -26.65 -10.78 19.54
CA ALA A 235 -25.57 -9.93 19.06
C ALA A 235 -25.53 -8.59 19.80
N LEU A 236 -26.66 -7.91 19.93
CA LEU A 236 -26.73 -6.64 20.67
C LEU A 236 -26.38 -6.79 22.15
N ALA A 237 -26.82 -7.87 22.80
CA ALA A 237 -26.47 -8.12 24.20
C ALA A 237 -24.96 -8.30 24.40
N VAL A 238 -24.29 -9.01 23.50
CA VAL A 238 -22.85 -9.22 23.51
C VAL A 238 -22.11 -7.91 23.20
N ILE A 239 -22.55 -7.20 22.15
CA ILE A 239 -21.92 -5.94 21.71
C ILE A 239 -21.95 -4.90 22.80
N ARG A 240 -23.11 -4.68 23.43
CA ARG A 240 -23.28 -3.74 24.56
C ARG A 240 -22.30 -4.00 25.70
N LYS A 241 -22.02 -5.28 25.99
CA LYS A 241 -21.12 -5.65 27.07
C LYS A 241 -19.64 -5.55 26.67
N ARG A 242 -19.32 -5.87 25.41
CA ARG A 242 -17.93 -5.91 24.92
C ARG A 242 -17.41 -4.56 24.48
N PHE A 243 -18.30 -3.66 24.07
CA PHE A 243 -17.98 -2.36 23.47
C PHE A 243 -18.56 -1.21 24.34
N ASP A 244 -18.49 -1.33 25.67
CA ASP A 244 -19.05 -0.33 26.61
C ASP A 244 -18.08 0.81 26.94
N ASP A 245 -16.78 0.66 26.59
CA ASP A 245 -15.77 1.70 26.85
C ASP A 245 -16.04 2.96 25.98
N THR A 246 -16.37 4.06 26.67
CA THR A 246 -16.64 5.37 26.06
C THR A 246 -15.38 6.20 25.84
N THR A 247 -14.21 5.73 26.32
CA THR A 247 -12.95 6.45 26.19
C THR A 247 -12.57 6.64 24.74
N MET A 248 -12.38 7.88 24.33
CA MET A 248 -11.91 8.18 22.98
C MET A 248 -10.46 7.71 22.83
N LYS A 249 -10.24 6.87 21.82
CA LYS A 249 -8.93 6.35 21.43
C LYS A 249 -8.38 7.23 20.32
N ALA A 250 -7.11 7.56 20.43
CA ALA A 250 -6.36 8.31 19.43
C ALA A 250 -4.90 7.84 19.44
N HIS A 251 -4.30 7.71 18.29
CA HIS A 251 -2.87 7.46 18.16
C HIS A 251 -2.36 8.11 16.87
N THR A 252 -1.31 8.91 17.00
CA THR A 252 -0.64 9.52 15.85
C THR A 252 0.87 9.33 15.97
N ASP A 253 1.53 9.22 14.82
CA ASP A 253 2.99 9.19 14.73
C ASP A 253 3.42 10.38 13.85
N PRO A 254 4.30 11.27 14.33
CA PRO A 254 4.70 12.47 13.56
C PRO A 254 5.44 12.14 12.27
N ARG A 255 5.96 10.93 12.11
CA ARG A 255 6.62 10.47 10.89
C ARG A 255 5.63 10.08 9.78
N ILE A 256 4.38 9.74 10.13
CA ILE A 256 3.34 9.44 9.12
C ILE A 256 2.99 10.75 8.40
N ALA A 257 3.26 10.78 7.10
CA ALA A 257 3.10 11.96 6.26
C ALA A 257 2.03 11.83 5.17
N ALA A 258 1.55 10.61 4.91
CA ALA A 258 0.46 10.34 3.98
C ALA A 258 -0.19 8.99 4.31
N VAL A 259 -1.51 8.92 4.17
CA VAL A 259 -2.31 7.74 4.53
C VAL A 259 -3.26 7.37 3.41
N VAL A 260 -3.37 6.07 3.11
CA VAL A 260 -4.44 5.52 2.26
C VAL A 260 -5.21 4.45 3.03
N ALA A 261 -6.52 4.59 3.13
CA ALA A 261 -7.43 3.64 3.75
C ALA A 261 -8.27 2.93 2.67
N GLY A 262 -8.08 1.62 2.53
CA GLY A 262 -8.84 0.77 1.63
C GLY A 262 -9.99 0.07 2.35
N VAL A 263 -11.21 0.21 1.87
CA VAL A 263 -12.43 -0.37 2.47
C VAL A 263 -12.38 -0.39 4.01
N PRO A 264 -12.15 0.78 4.65
CA PRO A 264 -11.84 0.83 6.08
C PRO A 264 -13.06 0.50 6.94
N LEU A 265 -12.84 -0.16 8.09
CA LEU A 265 -13.79 -0.09 9.19
C LEU A 265 -13.80 1.35 9.73
N ALA A 266 -14.96 2.03 9.77
CA ALA A 266 -15.06 3.42 10.17
C ALA A 266 -16.32 3.75 10.98
N ALA A 267 -17.13 2.75 11.34
CA ALA A 267 -18.42 2.96 11.99
C ALA A 267 -18.33 3.56 13.40
N ASP A 268 -17.20 3.36 14.08
CA ASP A 268 -16.92 3.77 15.45
C ASP A 268 -16.22 5.13 15.59
N PHE A 269 -15.80 5.73 14.46
CA PHE A 269 -15.12 7.01 14.46
C PHE A 269 -16.05 8.18 14.74
N ASP A 270 -15.53 9.16 15.49
CA ASP A 270 -16.06 10.52 15.47
C ASP A 270 -15.71 11.18 14.13
N MET A 271 -16.69 11.27 13.25
CA MET A 271 -16.51 11.81 11.91
C MET A 271 -16.02 13.26 11.87
N ALA A 272 -16.26 14.05 12.93
CA ALA A 272 -15.74 15.41 13.01
C ALA A 272 -14.20 15.42 13.01
N THR A 273 -13.55 14.41 13.60
CA THR A 273 -12.10 14.28 13.64
C THR A 273 -11.49 13.88 12.28
N LEU A 274 -12.28 13.28 11.39
CA LEU A 274 -11.88 12.92 10.03
C LEU A 274 -12.26 13.99 8.99
N ALA A 275 -12.99 15.03 9.35
CA ALA A 275 -13.33 16.12 8.44
C ALA A 275 -12.10 16.92 7.98
N ALA A 276 -11.06 16.98 8.82
CA ALA A 276 -9.77 17.62 8.56
C ALA A 276 -8.63 16.73 9.09
N PRO A 277 -8.24 15.69 8.34
CA PRO A 277 -7.18 14.78 8.77
C PRO A 277 -5.83 15.51 8.89
N ARG A 278 -4.97 15.02 9.77
CA ARG A 278 -3.68 15.64 10.08
C ARG A 278 -2.67 15.55 8.92
N VAL A 279 -2.88 14.60 8.02
CA VAL A 279 -2.03 14.32 6.85
C VAL A 279 -2.91 14.07 5.64
N PRO A 280 -2.41 14.18 4.40
CA PRO A 280 -3.12 13.77 3.22
C PRO A 280 -3.70 12.36 3.38
N LEU A 281 -5.01 12.24 3.18
CA LEU A 281 -5.77 11.00 3.34
C LEU A 281 -6.43 10.63 2.01
N GLY A 282 -6.09 9.44 1.50
CA GLY A 282 -6.72 8.82 0.36
C GLY A 282 -7.65 7.69 0.77
N LEU A 283 -8.76 7.51 0.05
CA LEU A 283 -9.70 6.40 0.24
C LEU A 283 -9.75 5.54 -1.01
N VAL A 284 -9.82 4.21 -0.83
CA VAL A 284 -10.23 3.26 -1.86
C VAL A 284 -11.51 2.60 -1.41
N THR A 285 -12.54 2.63 -2.26
CA THR A 285 -13.89 2.13 -1.96
C THR A 285 -14.24 0.91 -2.80
N ALA A 286 -15.11 0.04 -2.29
CA ALA A 286 -15.67 -1.12 -2.99
C ALA A 286 -17.18 -1.15 -2.74
N GLN A 287 -17.96 -0.86 -3.79
CA GLN A 287 -19.39 -0.54 -3.63
C GLN A 287 -20.28 -1.76 -3.39
N GLN A 288 -19.77 -2.98 -3.64
CA GLN A 288 -20.45 -4.23 -3.33
C GLN A 288 -19.96 -4.87 -2.02
N ASP A 289 -19.25 -4.11 -1.18
CA ASP A 289 -18.86 -4.58 0.14
C ASP A 289 -20.10 -4.76 1.02
N ARG A 290 -20.35 -6.02 1.42
CA ARG A 290 -21.46 -6.41 2.30
C ARG A 290 -21.02 -6.61 3.75
N TRP A 291 -19.71 -6.50 4.01
CA TRP A 291 -19.12 -6.68 5.32
C TRP A 291 -18.84 -5.37 6.02
N LEU A 292 -18.39 -4.38 5.27
CA LEU A 292 -18.26 -2.98 5.69
C LEU A 292 -19.02 -2.12 4.69
N VAL A 293 -20.34 -2.06 4.87
CA VAL A 293 -21.25 -1.43 3.92
C VAL A 293 -20.83 0.03 3.68
N PRO A 294 -20.47 0.43 2.44
CA PRO A 294 -19.79 1.69 2.17
C PRO A 294 -20.45 2.94 2.77
N ARG A 295 -21.76 3.03 2.72
CA ARG A 295 -22.53 4.18 3.29
C ARG A 295 -22.31 4.41 4.78
N PHE A 296 -21.89 3.38 5.53
CA PHE A 296 -21.59 3.48 6.95
C PHE A 296 -20.10 3.64 7.24
N HIS A 297 -19.24 3.38 6.25
CA HIS A 297 -17.79 3.32 6.37
C HIS A 297 -17.09 4.29 5.41
N SER A 298 -16.60 3.82 4.27
CA SER A 298 -15.79 4.61 3.35
C SER A 298 -16.50 5.85 2.80
N ASP A 299 -17.75 5.72 2.38
CA ASP A 299 -18.53 6.83 1.83
C ASP A 299 -18.85 7.88 2.90
N ARG A 300 -19.06 7.43 4.15
CA ARG A 300 -19.28 8.32 5.29
C ARG A 300 -18.03 9.18 5.58
N VAL A 301 -16.84 8.59 5.48
CA VAL A 301 -15.58 9.34 5.60
C VAL A 301 -15.45 10.35 4.46
N LEU A 302 -15.65 9.93 3.20
CA LEU A 302 -15.60 10.82 2.03
C LEU A 302 -16.62 11.96 2.10
N ALA A 303 -17.80 11.70 2.66
CA ALA A 303 -18.84 12.74 2.80
C ALA A 303 -18.41 13.88 3.71
N VAL A 304 -17.68 13.62 4.78
CA VAL A 304 -17.24 14.62 5.75
C VAL A 304 -15.87 15.21 5.42
N CYS A 305 -14.96 14.42 4.86
CA CYS A 305 -13.59 14.81 4.56
C CYS A 305 -13.49 15.50 3.20
N LYS A 306 -13.54 16.82 3.17
CA LYS A 306 -13.39 17.59 1.92
C LYS A 306 -11.98 17.54 1.32
N PRO A 307 -10.89 17.55 2.11
CA PRO A 307 -9.53 17.45 1.55
C PRO A 307 -9.09 16.02 1.19
N CYS A 308 -9.91 15.00 1.48
CA CYS A 308 -9.57 13.61 1.15
C CYS A 308 -9.63 13.35 -0.36
N GLU A 309 -8.68 12.53 -0.84
CA GLU A 309 -8.66 12.07 -2.22
C GLU A 309 -9.41 10.74 -2.35
N HIS A 310 -10.38 10.65 -3.26
CA HIS A 310 -10.94 9.37 -3.67
C HIS A 310 -9.98 8.73 -4.67
N VAL A 311 -9.03 7.92 -4.16
CA VAL A 311 -7.92 7.36 -4.95
C VAL A 311 -8.41 6.37 -5.99
N ALA A 312 -9.34 5.51 -5.61
CA ALA A 312 -10.01 4.58 -6.52
C ALA A 312 -11.39 4.18 -5.98
N ASP A 313 -12.30 3.92 -6.90
CA ASP A 313 -13.59 3.28 -6.66
C ASP A 313 -13.66 1.96 -7.40
N LEU A 314 -14.19 0.92 -6.75
CA LEU A 314 -14.44 -0.41 -7.28
C LEU A 314 -15.95 -0.68 -7.29
N PRO A 315 -16.68 -0.24 -8.32
CA PRO A 315 -18.16 -0.29 -8.31
C PRO A 315 -18.74 -1.69 -8.16
N SER A 316 -18.05 -2.72 -8.68
CA SER A 316 -18.40 -4.12 -8.55
C SER A 316 -17.56 -4.90 -7.51
N GLY A 317 -16.62 -4.23 -6.82
CA GLY A 317 -15.74 -4.85 -5.83
C GLY A 317 -16.46 -5.15 -4.51
N GLY A 318 -16.18 -6.32 -3.92
CA GLY A 318 -16.60 -6.70 -2.57
C GLY A 318 -15.50 -6.41 -1.54
N HIS A 319 -15.67 -6.91 -0.30
CA HIS A 319 -14.72 -6.68 0.78
C HIS A 319 -13.30 -7.16 0.45
N GLY A 320 -13.19 -8.35 -0.16
CA GLY A 320 -11.90 -8.95 -0.54
C GLY A 320 -11.24 -8.35 -1.79
N ALA A 321 -11.86 -7.38 -2.46
CA ALA A 321 -11.41 -6.89 -3.76
C ALA A 321 -9.97 -6.39 -3.77
N LEU A 322 -9.50 -5.76 -2.68
CA LEU A 322 -8.13 -5.22 -2.55
C LEU A 322 -7.08 -6.24 -2.10
N LEU A 323 -7.47 -7.51 -1.86
CA LEU A 323 -6.52 -8.57 -1.54
C LEU A 323 -5.89 -9.08 -2.84
N SER A 324 -4.60 -8.87 -3.03
CA SER A 324 -3.88 -9.28 -4.24
C SER A 324 -2.43 -9.67 -3.91
N PRO A 325 -2.02 -10.93 -4.24
CA PRO A 325 -2.86 -12.00 -4.81
C PRO A 325 -3.87 -12.55 -3.80
N LEU A 326 -5.01 -13.04 -4.28
CA LEU A 326 -5.98 -13.75 -3.48
C LEU A 326 -6.01 -15.23 -3.91
N PRO A 327 -5.75 -16.18 -2.99
CA PRO A 327 -5.88 -17.60 -3.30
C PRO A 327 -7.34 -17.95 -3.57
N PRO A 328 -7.62 -18.82 -4.54
CA PRO A 328 -8.98 -19.30 -4.80
C PRO A 328 -9.44 -20.28 -3.71
N GLY A 329 -10.75 -20.47 -3.60
CA GLY A 329 -11.34 -21.61 -2.91
C GLY A 329 -11.76 -21.37 -1.46
N PHE A 330 -11.96 -20.14 -1.04
CA PHE A 330 -12.62 -19.86 0.23
C PHE A 330 -14.10 -20.24 0.17
N THR A 331 -14.62 -20.89 1.22
CA THR A 331 -16.01 -21.33 1.34
C THR A 331 -16.65 -20.83 2.64
N GLY A 332 -17.98 -20.96 2.77
CA GLY A 332 -18.72 -20.48 3.92
C GLY A 332 -18.61 -18.98 4.12
N LEU A 333 -18.73 -18.50 5.34
CA LEU A 333 -18.67 -17.06 5.67
C LEU A 333 -17.35 -16.40 5.26
N LEU A 334 -16.24 -17.13 5.34
CA LEU A 334 -14.95 -16.61 4.86
C LEU A 334 -14.96 -16.41 3.33
N GLY A 335 -15.60 -17.32 2.60
CA GLY A 335 -15.82 -17.18 1.16
C GLY A 335 -16.73 -16.00 0.83
N GLU A 336 -17.79 -15.77 1.59
CA GLU A 336 -18.66 -14.60 1.43
C GLU A 336 -17.91 -13.28 1.70
N LEU A 337 -16.97 -13.28 2.65
CA LEU A 337 -16.13 -12.13 2.97
C LEU A 337 -15.10 -11.82 1.86
N LEU A 338 -14.40 -12.85 1.36
CA LEU A 338 -13.18 -12.66 0.58
C LEU A 338 -13.36 -12.86 -0.92
N ASN A 339 -14.32 -13.69 -1.35
CA ASN A 339 -14.53 -13.94 -2.77
C ASN A 339 -15.15 -12.72 -3.46
N ASP A 340 -14.79 -12.57 -4.72
CA ASP A 340 -15.30 -11.46 -5.54
C ASP A 340 -16.79 -11.62 -5.83
N PRO A 341 -17.56 -10.53 -5.79
CA PRO A 341 -18.91 -10.50 -6.30
C PRO A 341 -18.94 -10.81 -7.82
N PRO A 342 -20.09 -11.32 -8.34
CA PRO A 342 -20.27 -11.48 -9.77
C PRO A 342 -19.99 -10.16 -10.53
N GLY A 343 -19.19 -10.25 -11.60
CA GLY A 343 -18.85 -9.10 -12.45
C GLY A 343 -17.67 -8.25 -11.95
N PHE A 344 -17.01 -8.62 -10.88
CA PHE A 344 -15.77 -7.98 -10.50
C PHE A 344 -14.58 -8.64 -11.24
N GLU A 345 -13.82 -7.81 -11.93
CA GLU A 345 -12.65 -8.24 -12.71
C GLU A 345 -11.35 -7.78 -12.02
N ARG A 346 -10.55 -8.72 -11.51
CA ARG A 346 -9.28 -8.40 -10.83
C ARG A 346 -8.23 -7.75 -11.70
N SER A 347 -8.42 -7.76 -13.03
CA SER A 347 -7.57 -7.05 -13.99
C SER A 347 -7.52 -5.54 -13.79
N VAL A 348 -8.43 -4.95 -13.01
CA VAL A 348 -8.41 -3.53 -12.63
C VAL A 348 -7.41 -3.22 -11.51
N LEU A 349 -6.99 -4.22 -10.73
CA LEU A 349 -6.17 -4.01 -9.52
C LEU A 349 -4.79 -3.42 -9.80
N PRO A 350 -4.06 -3.79 -10.86
CA PRO A 350 -2.79 -3.13 -11.19
C PRO A 350 -2.93 -1.61 -11.38
N GLU A 351 -4.08 -1.13 -11.86
CA GLU A 351 -4.36 0.31 -11.96
C GLU A 351 -4.60 0.92 -10.59
N VAL A 352 -5.33 0.25 -9.71
CA VAL A 352 -5.55 0.68 -8.32
C VAL A 352 -4.22 0.78 -7.58
N ASP A 353 -3.36 -0.23 -7.70
CA ASP A 353 -2.03 -0.24 -7.08
C ASP A 353 -1.17 0.92 -7.60
N ARG A 354 -1.23 1.22 -8.91
CA ARG A 354 -0.53 2.38 -9.49
C ARG A 354 -1.07 3.71 -8.94
N LYS A 355 -2.38 3.85 -8.75
CA LYS A 355 -2.99 5.06 -8.16
C LYS A 355 -2.58 5.25 -6.70
N ILE A 356 -2.58 4.18 -5.90
CA ILE A 356 -2.09 4.20 -4.51
C ILE A 356 -0.60 4.59 -4.49
N THR A 357 0.21 3.96 -5.35
CA THR A 357 1.65 4.26 -5.47
C THR A 357 1.88 5.72 -5.88
N ALA A 358 1.10 6.24 -6.83
CA ALA A 358 1.18 7.64 -7.27
C ALA A 358 0.77 8.61 -6.15
N PHE A 359 -0.23 8.26 -5.32
CA PHE A 359 -0.60 9.04 -4.15
C PHE A 359 0.59 9.16 -3.19
N PHE A 360 1.24 8.05 -2.82
CA PHE A 360 2.41 8.10 -1.94
C PHE A 360 3.58 8.84 -2.59
N SER A 361 3.81 8.67 -3.88
CA SER A 361 4.88 9.40 -4.58
C SER A 361 4.67 10.91 -4.53
N ARG A 362 3.44 11.40 -4.73
CA ARG A 362 3.13 12.84 -4.65
C ARG A 362 3.32 13.43 -3.25
N HIS A 363 3.04 12.64 -2.21
CA HIS A 363 2.99 13.14 -0.84
C HIS A 363 4.25 12.82 -0.01
N LEU A 364 5.10 11.90 -0.46
CA LEU A 364 6.31 11.50 0.28
C LEU A 364 7.60 11.95 -0.38
N LEU A 365 7.61 12.08 -1.72
CA LEU A 365 8.82 12.49 -2.44
C LEU A 365 8.87 14.00 -2.60
N ASP A 366 10.04 14.59 -2.46
CA ASP A 366 10.25 16.00 -2.69
C ASP A 366 10.17 16.28 -4.19
N ARG A 367 9.59 17.44 -4.57
CA ARG A 367 9.41 17.83 -5.97
C ARG A 367 10.76 17.96 -6.74
N GLU A 368 11.88 18.06 -6.04
CA GLU A 368 13.22 18.13 -6.65
C GLU A 368 13.73 16.77 -7.14
N GLY A 369 13.19 15.64 -6.66
CA GLY A 369 13.54 14.28 -7.07
C GLY A 369 12.82 13.75 -8.31
N LEU A 370 11.92 14.53 -8.90
CA LEU A 370 11.13 14.16 -10.10
C LEU A 370 11.66 14.82 -11.41
N ARG A 371 12.87 15.43 -11.38
CA ARG A 371 13.55 15.99 -12.55
C ARG A 371 14.64 15.07 -13.09
#